data_af7b8b91bc9293cc25eedbaa7144a8f6
#
_entry.id   af7b8b91bc9293cc25eedbaa7144a8f6
#
_cell.length_a   1.000
_cell.length_b   1.000
_cell.length_c   1.000
_cell.angle_alpha   90.00
_cell.angle_beta   90.00
_cell.angle_gamma   90.00
#
_symmetry.space_group_name_H-M   'P 1'
#
loop_
_entity.id
_entity.type
_entity.pdbx_description
1 polymer ?
#
loop_
_entity_poly.entity_id
_entity_poly.type
_entity_poly.pdbx_seq_one_letter_code
_entity_poly.pdbx_strand_id
1 'polypeptide(L)'
;MKRCVCVVRCSTDKEKGLQDYQYQIDTLKDMCNKRGWEIVKVFGNYVSGVAPLEKRQEILDLIAYVKENKIDYCCVTSIDRLSRDLLTGVQIIRTLAENGVNLYLMNYNIFCLDENTNKISAMSELMLSVVLSVSSYEREQIRTRLSMGYRAYLQRRKSNPELRLGRQGYKKDEQSYRQDYAQELSLLRKGISMRNVQKLTGTSLGTLQKIKQYL
;
A
#
# COMPACT_ATOMS: atom_id res chain seq x y z
N MET A 1 31.04 -6.12 5.77
CA MET A 1 29.88 -6.08 4.87
C MET A 1 28.94 -5.01 5.35
N LYS A 2 28.44 -4.13 4.49
CA LYS A 2 27.49 -3.09 4.89
C LYS A 2 26.13 -3.70 5.17
N ARG A 3 25.51 -3.33 6.29
CA ARG A 3 24.21 -3.86 6.72
C ARG A 3 23.09 -2.92 6.30
N CYS A 4 22.08 -3.44 5.64
CA CYS A 4 20.97 -2.61 5.20
C CYS A 4 19.60 -3.18 5.63
N VAL A 5 18.66 -2.29 5.76
CA VAL A 5 17.24 -2.58 5.88
C VAL A 5 16.51 -2.11 4.62
N CYS A 6 15.46 -2.81 4.26
CA CYS A 6 14.63 -2.43 3.10
C CYS A 6 13.25 -2.02 3.55
N VAL A 7 12.67 -1.00 2.89
CA VAL A 7 11.28 -0.61 3.11
C VAL A 7 10.49 -0.78 1.83
N VAL A 8 9.41 -1.52 1.92
CA VAL A 8 8.48 -1.82 0.83
C VAL A 8 7.06 -1.45 1.23
N ARG A 9 6.24 -1.09 0.26
CA ARG A 9 4.85 -0.71 0.53
C ARG A 9 3.96 -1.10 -0.64
N CYS A 10 2.81 -1.68 -0.33
CA CYS A 10 1.79 -2.02 -1.31
C CYS A 10 0.52 -1.20 -1.16
N SER A 11 -0.27 -1.16 -2.22
CA SER A 11 -1.64 -0.68 -2.15
C SER A 11 -2.51 -1.67 -1.38
N THR A 12 -3.61 -1.18 -0.80
CA THR A 12 -4.58 -1.97 -0.03
C THR A 12 -5.37 -3.00 -0.86
N ASP A 13 -5.17 -3.03 -2.18
CA ASP A 13 -5.79 -4.01 -3.08
C ASP A 13 -4.98 -5.31 -3.02
N LYS A 14 -5.55 -6.33 -2.36
CA LYS A 14 -4.83 -7.55 -1.93
C LYS A 14 -4.16 -8.34 -3.06
N GLU A 15 -4.82 -8.50 -4.21
CA GLU A 15 -4.29 -9.36 -5.28
C GLU A 15 -3.17 -8.68 -6.10
N LYS A 16 -3.33 -7.42 -6.46
CA LYS A 16 -2.29 -6.62 -7.13
C LYS A 16 -1.16 -6.24 -6.17
N GLY A 17 -1.48 -6.08 -4.89
CA GLY A 17 -0.54 -5.71 -3.86
C GLY A 17 0.51 -6.78 -3.57
N LEU A 18 0.18 -8.07 -3.62
CA LEU A 18 1.14 -9.15 -3.36
C LEU A 18 2.23 -9.24 -4.43
N GLN A 19 1.88 -9.11 -5.72
CA GLN A 19 2.85 -9.13 -6.81
C GLN A 19 3.78 -7.91 -6.75
N ASP A 20 3.25 -6.70 -6.50
CA ASP A 20 4.04 -5.47 -6.36
C ASP A 20 4.97 -5.56 -5.14
N TYR A 21 4.52 -6.14 -4.04
CA TYR A 21 5.31 -6.34 -2.83
C TYR A 21 6.52 -7.26 -3.08
N GLN A 22 6.27 -8.43 -3.66
CA GLN A 22 7.35 -9.38 -3.95
C GLN A 22 8.34 -8.82 -4.96
N TYR A 23 7.85 -8.16 -6.02
CA TYR A 23 8.69 -7.51 -7.01
C TYR A 23 9.62 -6.46 -6.39
N GLN A 24 9.13 -5.62 -5.45
CA GLN A 24 9.96 -4.65 -4.75
C GLN A 24 11.05 -5.33 -3.93
N ILE A 25 10.71 -6.40 -3.21
CA ILE A 25 11.68 -7.17 -2.40
C ILE A 25 12.78 -7.76 -3.31
N ASP A 26 12.41 -8.41 -4.40
CA ASP A 26 13.34 -9.07 -5.29
C ASP A 26 14.26 -8.05 -5.97
N THR A 27 13.70 -6.94 -6.39
CA THR A 27 14.47 -5.82 -6.97
C THR A 27 15.48 -5.24 -5.99
N LEU A 28 15.09 -5.04 -4.71
CA LEU A 28 16.00 -4.54 -3.67
C LEU A 28 17.05 -5.58 -3.29
N LYS A 29 16.71 -6.88 -3.26
CA LYS A 29 17.67 -7.98 -3.03
C LYS A 29 18.74 -8.02 -4.13
N ASP A 30 18.33 -7.96 -5.39
CA ASP A 30 19.27 -7.96 -6.51
C ASP A 30 20.24 -6.77 -6.46
N MET A 31 19.71 -5.60 -6.13
CA MET A 31 20.52 -4.39 -5.97
C MET A 31 21.50 -4.53 -4.81
N CYS A 32 21.06 -4.98 -3.63
CA CYS A 32 21.92 -5.18 -2.47
C CYS A 32 23.01 -6.21 -2.75
N ASN A 33 22.68 -7.33 -3.40
CA ASN A 33 23.64 -8.35 -3.77
C ASN A 33 24.72 -7.80 -4.72
N LYS A 34 24.33 -7.02 -5.73
CA LYS A 34 25.27 -6.38 -6.67
C LYS A 34 26.23 -5.40 -5.97
N ARG A 35 25.78 -4.78 -4.88
CA ARG A 35 26.59 -3.85 -4.07
C ARG A 35 27.36 -4.51 -2.92
N GLY A 36 27.19 -5.81 -2.71
CA GLY A 36 27.80 -6.54 -1.59
C GLY A 36 27.24 -6.12 -0.22
N TRP A 37 25.96 -5.72 -0.16
CA TRP A 37 25.26 -5.33 1.06
C TRP A 37 24.43 -6.48 1.60
N GLU A 38 24.40 -6.61 2.93
CA GLU A 38 23.61 -7.60 3.65
C GLU A 38 22.24 -7.02 4.03
N ILE A 39 21.15 -7.60 3.55
CA ILE A 39 19.81 -7.25 4.00
C ILE A 39 19.54 -7.97 5.32
N VAL A 40 19.47 -7.21 6.41
CA VAL A 40 19.20 -7.75 7.75
C VAL A 40 17.71 -7.81 8.07
N LYS A 41 16.90 -6.90 7.51
CA LYS A 41 15.45 -6.90 7.71
C LYS A 41 14.72 -6.16 6.60
N VAL A 42 13.50 -6.61 6.31
CA VAL A 42 12.58 -5.93 5.39
C VAL A 42 11.37 -5.46 6.21
N PHE A 43 11.07 -4.17 6.09
CA PHE A 43 9.88 -3.55 6.69
C PHE A 43 8.86 -3.28 5.60
N GLY A 44 7.62 -3.70 5.84
CA GLY A 44 6.58 -3.48 4.87
C GLY A 44 5.18 -3.68 5.42
N ASN A 45 4.23 -2.94 4.85
CA ASN A 45 2.84 -3.06 5.23
C ASN A 45 1.92 -2.68 4.06
N TYR A 46 0.64 -3.11 4.15
CA TYR A 46 -0.43 -2.77 3.23
C TYR A 46 -1.15 -1.48 3.70
N VAL A 47 -0.40 -0.38 3.79
CA VAL A 47 -0.92 0.91 4.31
C VAL A 47 -0.81 2.01 3.26
N SER A 48 -1.77 2.94 3.29
CA SER A 48 -1.72 4.13 2.46
C SER A 48 -0.52 5.00 2.84
N GLY A 49 0.29 5.39 1.85
CA GLY A 49 1.43 6.28 2.05
C GLY A 49 1.06 7.72 2.47
N VAL A 50 -0.23 8.04 2.58
CA VAL A 50 -0.77 9.33 3.07
C VAL A 50 -1.14 9.26 4.55
N ALA A 51 -1.11 8.05 5.16
CA ALA A 51 -1.43 7.90 6.57
C ALA A 51 -0.43 8.70 7.44
N PRO A 52 -0.88 9.37 8.50
CA PRO A 52 0.00 10.02 9.47
C PRO A 52 1.03 9.05 10.04
N LEU A 53 2.20 9.56 10.43
CA LEU A 53 3.33 8.74 10.90
C LEU A 53 2.92 7.82 12.07
N GLU A 54 2.09 8.31 12.98
CA GLU A 54 1.61 7.56 14.16
C GLU A 54 0.78 6.33 13.80
N LYS A 55 0.23 6.27 12.59
CA LYS A 55 -0.56 5.13 12.06
C LYS A 55 0.25 4.21 11.15
N ARG A 56 1.55 4.49 11.00
CA ARG A 56 2.45 3.76 10.11
C ARG A 56 3.40 2.89 10.93
N GLN A 57 2.87 1.79 11.44
CA GLN A 57 3.58 0.88 12.32
C GLN A 57 4.90 0.39 11.70
N GLU A 58 4.93 0.14 10.39
CA GLU A 58 6.14 -0.30 9.69
C GLU A 58 7.29 0.72 9.75
N ILE A 59 6.96 2.02 9.76
CA ILE A 59 7.98 3.09 9.89
C ILE A 59 8.39 3.27 11.35
N LEU A 60 7.46 3.16 12.29
CA LEU A 60 7.77 3.19 13.72
C LEU A 60 8.67 2.03 14.10
N ASP A 61 8.39 0.82 13.60
CA ASP A 61 9.21 -0.38 13.80
C ASP A 61 10.60 -0.24 13.16
N LEU A 62 10.68 0.38 11.96
CA LEU A 62 11.95 0.72 11.32
C LEU A 62 12.78 1.65 12.21
N ILE A 63 12.18 2.75 12.69
CA ILE A 63 12.87 3.74 13.53
C ILE A 63 13.34 3.10 14.85
N ALA A 64 12.51 2.28 15.49
CA ALA A 64 12.90 1.55 16.69
C ALA A 64 14.07 0.60 16.39
N TYR A 65 13.98 -0.17 15.31
CA TYR A 65 15.00 -1.13 14.94
C TYR A 65 16.37 -0.50 14.64
N VAL A 66 16.41 0.64 13.91
CA VAL A 66 17.68 1.30 13.59
C VAL A 66 18.33 1.96 14.80
N LYS A 67 17.56 2.30 15.84
CA LYS A 67 18.11 2.80 17.11
C LYS A 67 18.82 1.72 17.93
N GLU A 68 18.36 0.49 17.83
CA GLU A 68 18.89 -0.65 18.60
C GLU A 68 19.96 -1.43 17.84
N ASN A 69 20.01 -1.30 16.52
CA ASN A 69 20.88 -2.09 15.67
C ASN A 69 21.78 -1.18 14.82
N LYS A 70 23.03 -1.59 14.64
CA LYS A 70 23.93 -0.90 13.74
C LYS A 70 23.55 -1.20 12.29
N ILE A 71 22.97 -0.20 11.60
CA ILE A 71 22.55 -0.27 10.21
C ILE A 71 23.28 0.83 9.43
N ASP A 72 23.82 0.47 8.28
CA ASP A 72 24.49 1.45 7.41
C ASP A 72 23.50 2.11 6.43
N TYR A 73 22.58 1.33 5.85
CA TYR A 73 21.67 1.82 4.81
C TYR A 73 20.21 1.44 5.05
N CYS A 74 19.32 2.37 4.71
CA CYS A 74 17.90 2.11 4.53
C CYS A 74 17.60 2.20 3.02
N CYS A 75 17.21 1.10 2.40
CA CYS A 75 17.02 1.01 0.96
C CYS A 75 15.53 1.02 0.59
N VAL A 76 15.16 1.87 -0.36
CA VAL A 76 13.81 1.92 -0.94
C VAL A 76 13.89 2.02 -2.45
N THR A 77 12.90 1.51 -3.14
CA THR A 77 12.82 1.68 -4.61
C THR A 77 12.58 3.14 -4.97
N SER A 78 11.67 3.80 -4.27
CA SER A 78 11.30 5.20 -4.48
C SER A 78 10.86 5.85 -3.16
N ILE A 79 10.92 7.18 -3.10
CA ILE A 79 10.63 7.95 -1.88
C ILE A 79 9.19 7.77 -1.39
N ASP A 80 8.24 7.54 -2.31
CA ASP A 80 6.83 7.33 -1.98
C ASP A 80 6.57 6.03 -1.19
N ARG A 81 7.56 5.13 -1.10
CA ARG A 81 7.51 3.97 -0.19
C ARG A 81 7.65 4.40 1.26
N LEU A 82 8.51 5.39 1.53
CA LEU A 82 8.63 5.99 2.88
C LEU A 82 7.45 6.89 3.21
N SER A 83 7.17 7.87 2.36
CA SER A 83 6.04 8.78 2.55
C SER A 83 5.60 9.36 1.21
N ARG A 84 4.31 9.69 1.14
CA ARG A 84 3.74 10.53 0.07
C ARG A 84 3.48 11.97 0.56
N ASP A 85 3.65 12.22 1.82
CA ASP A 85 3.59 13.55 2.42
C ASP A 85 5.00 14.10 2.58
N LEU A 86 5.20 15.34 2.13
CA LEU A 86 6.50 15.99 2.13
C LEU A 86 7.10 16.11 3.53
N LEU A 87 6.32 16.64 4.48
CA LEU A 87 6.79 16.88 5.83
C LEU A 87 7.15 15.58 6.56
N THR A 88 6.28 14.59 6.48
CA THR A 88 6.51 13.25 7.03
C THR A 88 7.73 12.58 6.39
N GLY A 89 7.90 12.70 5.07
CA GLY A 89 9.06 12.15 4.37
C GLY A 89 10.37 12.75 4.85
N VAL A 90 10.46 14.07 4.93
CA VAL A 90 11.64 14.78 5.45
C VAL A 90 11.93 14.40 6.91
N GLN A 91 10.89 14.28 7.74
CA GLN A 91 11.06 13.89 9.14
C GLN A 91 11.65 12.47 9.27
N ILE A 92 11.16 11.49 8.49
CA ILE A 92 11.70 10.13 8.49
C ILE A 92 13.18 10.14 8.07
N ILE A 93 13.51 10.87 7.00
CA ILE A 93 14.89 10.95 6.49
C ILE A 93 15.83 11.56 7.54
N ARG A 94 15.42 12.64 8.20
CA ARG A 94 16.20 13.25 9.28
C ARG A 94 16.40 12.28 10.45
N THR A 95 15.36 11.58 10.87
CA THR A 95 15.45 10.59 11.94
C THR A 95 16.39 9.43 11.57
N LEU A 96 16.41 8.96 10.34
CA LEU A 96 17.38 7.97 9.87
C LEU A 96 18.81 8.53 9.92
N ALA A 97 19.00 9.76 9.41
CA ALA A 97 20.28 10.45 9.41
C ALA A 97 20.85 10.65 10.82
N GLU A 98 20.02 11.07 11.78
CA GLU A 98 20.39 11.24 13.19
C GLU A 98 20.84 9.93 13.84
N ASN A 99 20.37 8.78 13.35
CA ASN A 99 20.81 7.45 13.77
C ASN A 99 21.95 6.89 12.90
N GLY A 100 22.57 7.72 12.04
CA GLY A 100 23.70 7.32 11.19
C GLY A 100 23.33 6.40 10.04
N VAL A 101 22.04 6.26 9.70
CA VAL A 101 21.55 5.41 8.63
C VAL A 101 21.38 6.23 7.36
N ASN A 102 22.12 5.88 6.30
CA ASN A 102 22.01 6.55 5.02
C ASN A 102 20.82 5.99 4.23
N LEU A 103 19.89 6.86 3.83
CA LEU A 103 18.81 6.47 2.94
C LEU A 103 19.32 6.36 1.50
N TYR A 104 19.08 5.22 0.87
CA TYR A 104 19.37 4.98 -0.54
C TYR A 104 18.07 4.85 -1.35
N LEU A 105 17.91 5.75 -2.32
CA LEU A 105 16.80 5.78 -3.27
C LEU A 105 17.23 5.08 -4.56
N MET A 106 16.78 3.83 -4.76
CA MET A 106 17.25 2.97 -5.83
C MET A 106 16.95 3.55 -7.23
N ASN A 107 15.70 4.01 -7.47
CA ASN A 107 15.28 4.51 -8.78
C ASN A 107 16.06 5.73 -9.26
N TYR A 108 16.65 6.47 -8.35
CA TYR A 108 17.42 7.70 -8.65
C TYR A 108 18.91 7.52 -8.42
N ASN A 109 19.32 6.37 -7.86
CA ASN A 109 20.70 6.09 -7.45
C ASN A 109 21.26 7.18 -6.51
N ILE A 110 20.43 7.63 -5.55
CA ILE A 110 20.76 8.75 -4.65
C ILE A 110 21.00 8.23 -3.23
N PHE A 111 22.13 8.64 -2.64
CA PHE A 111 22.39 8.57 -1.22
C PHE A 111 22.04 9.90 -0.56
N CYS A 112 21.27 9.85 0.53
CA CYS A 112 20.81 11.08 1.18
C CYS A 112 21.88 11.72 2.07
N LEU A 113 22.80 10.91 2.63
CA LEU A 113 23.92 11.42 3.42
C LEU A 113 25.20 11.47 2.57
N ASP A 114 25.98 12.51 2.79
CA ASP A 114 27.34 12.60 2.29
C ASP A 114 28.23 11.59 3.04
N GLU A 115 29.01 10.80 2.29
CA GLU A 115 29.83 9.70 2.86
C GLU A 115 30.95 10.22 3.77
N ASN A 116 31.42 11.45 3.60
CA ASN A 116 32.53 12.00 4.37
C ASN A 116 32.05 12.68 5.66
N THR A 117 30.93 13.42 5.56
CA THR A 117 30.43 14.22 6.69
C THR A 117 29.33 13.50 7.48
N ASN A 118 28.76 12.44 6.93
CA ASN A 118 27.60 11.69 7.46
C ASN A 118 26.39 12.60 7.75
N LYS A 119 26.30 13.73 7.06
CA LYS A 119 25.21 14.69 7.14
C LYS A 119 24.45 14.72 5.81
N ILE A 120 23.18 15.13 5.87
CA ILE A 120 22.39 15.37 4.66
C ILE A 120 23.10 16.50 3.89
N SER A 121 23.51 16.21 2.64
CA SER A 121 24.10 17.25 1.81
C SER A 121 23.03 18.23 1.35
N ALA A 122 23.37 19.51 1.18
CA ALA A 122 22.44 20.52 0.67
C ALA A 122 21.85 20.11 -0.69
N MET A 123 22.62 19.45 -1.53
CA MET A 123 22.16 18.91 -2.81
C MET A 123 21.13 17.80 -2.62
N SER A 124 21.35 16.86 -1.68
CA SER A 124 20.40 15.80 -1.35
C SER A 124 19.09 16.37 -0.78
N GLU A 125 19.18 17.38 0.09
CA GLU A 125 18.01 18.07 0.65
C GLU A 125 17.18 18.75 -0.45
N LEU A 126 17.83 19.43 -1.39
CA LEU A 126 17.18 20.01 -2.56
C LEU A 126 16.53 18.95 -3.44
N MET A 127 17.27 17.90 -3.81
CA MET A 127 16.74 16.81 -4.63
C MET A 127 15.54 16.11 -3.98
N LEU A 128 15.62 15.83 -2.68
CA LEU A 128 14.52 15.23 -1.91
C LEU A 128 13.28 16.13 -1.92
N SER A 129 13.46 17.42 -1.72
CA SER A 129 12.38 18.41 -1.76
C SER A 129 11.70 18.44 -3.13
N VAL A 130 12.47 18.40 -4.21
CA VAL A 130 11.95 18.34 -5.58
C VAL A 130 11.18 17.05 -5.84
N VAL A 131 11.77 15.90 -5.52
CA VAL A 131 11.14 14.58 -5.76
C VAL A 131 9.83 14.44 -4.97
N LEU A 132 9.83 14.88 -3.70
CA LEU A 132 8.64 14.85 -2.86
C LEU A 132 7.56 15.83 -3.37
N SER A 133 7.96 17.00 -3.85
CA SER A 133 7.06 18.00 -4.44
C SER A 133 6.41 17.47 -5.73
N VAL A 134 7.18 16.85 -6.62
CA VAL A 134 6.67 16.21 -7.84
C VAL A 134 5.68 15.10 -7.48
N SER A 135 6.01 14.23 -6.54
CA SER A 135 5.12 13.15 -6.09
C SER A 135 3.82 13.68 -5.47
N SER A 136 3.85 14.83 -4.83
CA SER A 136 2.66 15.50 -4.28
C SER A 136 1.81 16.11 -5.40
N TYR A 137 2.45 16.77 -6.36
CA TYR A 137 1.80 17.36 -7.53
C TYR A 137 1.09 16.31 -8.38
N GLU A 138 1.75 15.19 -8.69
CA GLU A 138 1.14 14.08 -9.44
C GLU A 138 -0.15 13.56 -8.78
N ARG A 139 -0.14 13.41 -7.44
CA ARG A 139 -1.34 12.99 -6.69
C ARG A 139 -2.47 13.99 -6.81
N GLU A 140 -2.16 15.28 -6.74
CA GLU A 140 -3.16 16.33 -6.87
C GLU A 140 -3.78 16.34 -8.27
N GLN A 141 -2.95 16.14 -9.30
CA GLN A 141 -3.41 15.97 -10.68
C GLN A 141 -4.36 14.77 -10.83
N ILE A 142 -4.02 13.62 -10.24
CA ILE A 142 -4.89 12.43 -10.27
C ILE A 142 -6.22 12.72 -9.56
N ARG A 143 -6.20 13.34 -8.37
CA ARG A 143 -7.42 13.72 -7.64
C ARG A 143 -8.29 14.68 -8.45
N THR A 144 -7.69 15.67 -9.07
CA THR A 144 -8.39 16.65 -9.91
C THR A 144 -9.05 15.96 -11.10
N ARG A 145 -8.33 15.09 -11.83
CA ARG A 145 -8.90 14.31 -12.93
C ARG A 145 -10.05 13.42 -12.49
N LEU A 146 -9.92 12.73 -11.36
CA LEU A 146 -10.98 11.89 -10.80
C LEU A 146 -12.22 12.73 -10.42
N SER A 147 -12.01 13.89 -9.78
CA SER A 147 -13.11 14.77 -9.40
C SER A 147 -13.84 15.36 -10.61
N MET A 148 -13.09 15.74 -11.65
CA MET A 148 -13.65 16.21 -12.92
C MET A 148 -14.43 15.10 -13.63
N GLY A 149 -13.88 13.89 -13.69
CA GLY A 149 -14.55 12.71 -14.23
C GLY A 149 -15.83 12.38 -13.47
N TYR A 150 -15.81 12.46 -12.14
CA TYR A 150 -17.00 12.25 -11.31
C TYR A 150 -18.07 13.33 -11.53
N ARG A 151 -17.68 14.60 -11.63
CA ARG A 151 -18.62 15.70 -11.96
C ARG A 151 -19.28 15.50 -13.32
N ALA A 152 -18.47 15.16 -14.34
CA ALA A 152 -18.98 14.85 -15.68
C ALA A 152 -19.96 13.65 -15.67
N TYR A 153 -19.65 12.62 -14.89
CA TYR A 153 -20.55 11.49 -14.66
C TYR A 153 -21.87 11.93 -14.02
N LEU A 154 -21.84 12.75 -12.97
CA LEU A 154 -23.05 13.25 -12.32
C LEU A 154 -23.93 14.06 -13.27
N GLN A 155 -23.35 14.89 -14.15
CA GLN A 155 -24.08 15.63 -15.17
C GLN A 155 -24.75 14.67 -16.16
N ARG A 156 -24.03 13.66 -16.67
CA ARG A 156 -24.60 12.64 -17.57
C ARG A 156 -25.70 11.83 -16.91
N ARG A 157 -25.57 11.53 -15.62
CA ARG A 157 -26.57 10.78 -14.85
C ARG A 157 -27.87 11.56 -14.69
N LYS A 158 -27.84 12.91 -14.65
CA LYS A 158 -29.04 13.73 -14.63
C LYS A 158 -29.88 13.54 -15.90
N SER A 159 -29.23 13.37 -17.05
CA SER A 159 -29.88 13.13 -18.34
C SER A 159 -30.18 11.65 -18.59
N ASN A 160 -29.45 10.75 -17.93
CA ASN A 160 -29.61 9.29 -18.03
C ASN A 160 -29.52 8.64 -16.65
N PRO A 161 -30.61 8.51 -15.89
CA PRO A 161 -30.63 7.96 -14.53
C PRO A 161 -30.18 6.50 -14.43
N GLU A 162 -30.21 5.76 -15.52
CA GLU A 162 -29.75 4.35 -15.60
C GLU A 162 -28.22 4.22 -15.57
N LEU A 163 -27.51 5.31 -15.78
CA LEU A 163 -26.05 5.35 -15.79
C LEU A 163 -25.51 5.06 -14.39
N ARG A 164 -24.79 3.96 -14.24
CA ARG A 164 -24.21 3.53 -12.96
C ARG A 164 -22.71 3.76 -12.92
N LEU A 165 -22.19 4.18 -11.77
CA LEU A 165 -20.77 4.28 -11.50
C LEU A 165 -20.25 2.90 -11.03
N GLY A 166 -19.10 2.48 -11.55
CA GLY A 166 -18.43 1.25 -11.15
C GLY A 166 -18.86 0.02 -11.95
N ARG A 167 -18.42 -1.15 -11.50
CA ARG A 167 -18.74 -2.44 -12.12
C ARG A 167 -20.25 -2.62 -12.10
N GLN A 168 -20.86 -2.88 -13.25
CA GLN A 168 -22.26 -3.29 -13.27
C GLN A 168 -22.39 -4.52 -12.38
N GLY A 169 -23.13 -4.36 -11.27
CA GLY A 169 -23.42 -5.48 -10.42
C GLY A 169 -24.15 -6.53 -11.25
N TYR A 170 -23.59 -7.69 -11.40
CA TYR A 170 -24.27 -8.84 -11.97
C TYR A 170 -25.44 -9.13 -11.00
N LYS A 171 -26.62 -8.67 -11.34
CA LYS A 171 -27.83 -9.09 -10.63
C LYS A 171 -28.08 -10.53 -11.06
N LYS A 172 -27.65 -11.46 -10.24
CA LYS A 172 -28.12 -12.84 -10.37
C LYS A 172 -29.66 -12.83 -10.17
N ASP A 173 -30.37 -13.47 -11.07
CA ASP A 173 -31.79 -13.76 -10.88
C ASP A 173 -31.99 -14.79 -9.76
N GLU A 174 -33.20 -14.96 -9.32
CA GLU A 174 -33.53 -15.92 -8.25
C GLU A 174 -33.09 -17.35 -8.58
N GLN A 175 -33.26 -17.76 -9.84
CA GLN A 175 -32.86 -19.10 -10.27
C GLN A 175 -31.37 -19.33 -10.18
N SER A 176 -30.57 -18.36 -10.60
CA SER A 176 -29.11 -18.40 -10.46
C SER A 176 -28.67 -18.44 -8.99
N TYR A 177 -29.32 -17.69 -8.10
CA TYR A 177 -29.03 -17.78 -6.67
C TYR A 177 -29.39 -19.14 -6.08
N ARG A 178 -30.52 -19.74 -6.49
CA ARG A 178 -30.94 -21.06 -6.02
C ARG A 178 -30.01 -22.17 -6.50
N GLN A 179 -29.46 -22.05 -7.70
CA GLN A 179 -28.49 -23.01 -8.25
C GLN A 179 -27.14 -22.88 -7.60
N ASP A 180 -26.58 -21.68 -7.58
CA ASP A 180 -25.21 -21.43 -7.11
C ASP A 180 -25.05 -21.66 -5.60
N TYR A 181 -26.11 -21.45 -4.82
CA TYR A 181 -26.12 -21.56 -3.35
C TYR A 181 -27.08 -22.63 -2.83
N ALA A 182 -27.31 -23.68 -3.62
CA ALA A 182 -28.21 -24.75 -3.26
C ALA A 182 -27.86 -25.44 -1.93
N GLN A 183 -26.57 -25.62 -1.66
CA GLN A 183 -26.06 -26.18 -0.41
C GLN A 183 -26.36 -25.29 0.78
N GLU A 184 -26.05 -24.01 0.69
CA GLU A 184 -26.31 -23.03 1.74
C GLU A 184 -27.79 -22.89 2.05
N LEU A 185 -28.62 -22.83 1.01
CA LEU A 185 -30.07 -22.78 1.17
C LEU A 185 -30.62 -24.06 1.86
N SER A 186 -30.09 -25.23 1.51
CA SER A 186 -30.47 -26.50 2.18
C SER A 186 -30.09 -26.46 3.66
N LEU A 187 -28.90 -26.00 4.01
CA LEU A 187 -28.45 -25.87 5.41
C LEU A 187 -29.30 -24.87 6.21
N LEU A 188 -29.62 -23.73 5.58
CA LEU A 188 -30.48 -22.71 6.20
C LEU A 188 -31.90 -23.21 6.42
N ARG A 189 -32.49 -24.00 5.46
CA ARG A 189 -33.80 -24.66 5.62
C ARG A 189 -33.83 -25.64 6.78
N LYS A 190 -32.70 -26.31 7.05
CA LYS A 190 -32.53 -27.22 8.20
C LYS A 190 -32.37 -26.46 9.54
N GLY A 191 -32.49 -25.14 9.54
CA GLY A 191 -32.42 -24.32 10.76
C GLY A 191 -30.99 -24.04 11.25
N ILE A 192 -29.94 -24.34 10.46
CA ILE A 192 -28.55 -24.07 10.83
C ILE A 192 -28.31 -22.58 10.79
N SER A 193 -27.69 -22.03 11.84
CA SER A 193 -27.42 -20.59 11.94
C SER A 193 -26.49 -20.11 10.80
N MET A 194 -26.68 -18.89 10.30
CA MET A 194 -25.84 -18.31 9.24
C MET A 194 -24.35 -18.35 9.57
N ARG A 195 -23.96 -18.18 10.85
CA ARG A 195 -22.54 -18.29 11.28
C ARG A 195 -21.99 -19.70 11.09
N ASN A 196 -22.80 -20.72 11.38
CA ASN A 196 -22.39 -22.11 11.18
C ASN A 196 -22.36 -22.47 9.69
N VAL A 197 -23.35 -22.00 8.90
CA VAL A 197 -23.32 -22.16 7.44
C VAL A 197 -22.07 -21.51 6.85
N GLN A 198 -21.68 -20.29 7.29
CA GLN A 198 -20.44 -19.66 6.87
C GLN A 198 -19.21 -20.53 7.18
N LYS A 199 -19.14 -21.13 8.36
CA LYS A 199 -18.02 -22.01 8.73
C LYS A 199 -17.95 -23.26 7.86
N LEU A 200 -19.09 -23.80 7.47
CA LEU A 200 -19.18 -25.04 6.68
C LEU A 200 -18.94 -24.82 5.19
N THR A 201 -19.43 -23.71 4.63
CA THR A 201 -19.40 -23.45 3.17
C THR A 201 -18.38 -22.39 2.76
N GLY A 202 -17.84 -21.60 3.70
CA GLY A 202 -16.97 -20.46 3.40
C GLY A 202 -17.70 -19.22 2.86
N THR A 203 -19.03 -19.30 2.65
CA THR A 203 -19.84 -18.22 2.07
C THR A 203 -19.99 -17.06 3.05
N SER A 204 -19.76 -15.81 2.60
CA SER A 204 -19.80 -14.64 3.47
C SER A 204 -21.20 -14.42 4.10
N LEU A 205 -21.26 -13.90 5.34
CA LEU A 205 -22.53 -13.57 6.02
C LEU A 205 -23.42 -12.62 5.19
N GLY A 206 -22.82 -11.64 4.49
CA GLY A 206 -23.55 -10.73 3.61
C GLY A 206 -24.20 -11.43 2.42
N THR A 207 -23.55 -12.48 1.86
CA THR A 207 -24.14 -13.31 0.84
C THR A 207 -25.25 -14.20 1.41
N LEU A 208 -25.00 -14.84 2.56
CA LEU A 208 -26.00 -15.66 3.26
C LEU A 208 -27.26 -14.85 3.62
N GLN A 209 -27.11 -13.61 4.02
CA GLN A 209 -28.24 -12.73 4.31
C GLN A 209 -29.05 -12.40 3.04
N LYS A 210 -28.39 -12.23 1.88
CA LYS A 210 -29.07 -12.00 0.60
C LYS A 210 -29.84 -13.24 0.13
N ILE A 211 -29.23 -14.42 0.20
CA ILE A 211 -29.87 -15.64 -0.27
C ILE A 211 -30.98 -16.13 0.68
N LYS A 212 -30.95 -15.73 1.94
CA LYS A 212 -32.01 -16.07 2.91
C LYS A 212 -33.41 -15.63 2.45
N GLN A 213 -33.52 -14.57 1.63
CA GLN A 213 -34.80 -14.13 1.07
C GLN A 213 -35.40 -15.12 0.06
N TYR A 214 -34.62 -16.11 -0.39
CA TYR A 214 -35.03 -17.14 -1.36
C TYR A 214 -35.26 -18.51 -0.71
N LEU A 215 -35.38 -18.56 0.65
CA LEU A 215 -35.78 -19.76 1.40
C LEU A 215 -37.26 -20.14 1.19
#